data_6cefa0f951ae46fefa5a84970b90a947
#
_entry.id   6cefa0f951ae46fefa5a84970b90a947
#
_cell.length_a   1.000
_cell.length_b   1.000
_cell.length_c   1.000
_cell.angle_alpha   90.00
_cell.angle_beta   90.00
_cell.angle_gamma   90.00
#
_symmetry.space_group_name_H-M   'P 1'
#
loop_
_entity.id
_entity.type
_entity.pdbx_description
1 polymer ?
#
loop_
_entity_poly.entity_id
_entity_poly.type
_entity_poly.pdbx_seq_one_letter_code
_entity_poly.pdbx_strand_id
1 'polypeptide(L)'
;TGVSAAVRRGTDTLGRGEEVLGIGKPLGSLGGTVTNGIISALERDITVEGQNMRLLQTNAAISPGNSGGGLFNAQGELIGVVNAKSVEDGSEGIGFAIPINTAREVAEDLINNGYVTGRPALGVTVLNITDAQTAMYYGVNSFGVYIMSVEDGSGAAKAGLKAGDRIVIIDNKEVSDTADVTSALQDKAVGDVVSMQISRGGGIMSVEVTLGEKTQSASQSQSQQQIPQN
;
A
#
# COMPACT_ATOMS: atom_id res chain seq x y z
N THR A 1 -27.32 -19.28 12.13
CA THR A 1 -26.07 -19.88 11.69
C THR A 1 -24.96 -19.44 12.63
N GLY A 2 -24.63 -20.32 13.61
CA GLY A 2 -23.65 -20.00 14.65
C GLY A 2 -22.22 -20.06 14.14
N VAL A 3 -21.72 -18.99 13.54
CA VAL A 3 -20.29 -18.82 13.25
C VAL A 3 -19.69 -18.03 14.42
N SER A 4 -18.72 -18.63 15.11
CA SER A 4 -17.95 -17.92 16.14
C SER A 4 -16.81 -17.15 15.49
N ALA A 5 -16.57 -15.92 15.97
CA ALA A 5 -15.40 -15.16 15.54
C ALA A 5 -14.11 -15.88 16.01
N ALA A 6 -13.08 -15.89 15.19
CA ALA A 6 -11.78 -16.41 15.58
C ALA A 6 -11.19 -15.55 16.71
N VAL A 7 -10.61 -16.21 17.71
CA VAL A 7 -9.84 -15.52 18.75
C VAL A 7 -8.56 -14.98 18.11
N ARG A 8 -8.18 -13.76 18.45
CA ARG A 8 -6.94 -13.12 18.02
C ARG A 8 -5.88 -13.31 19.10
N ARG A 9 -4.69 -13.75 18.73
CA ARG A 9 -3.52 -13.81 19.62
C ARG A 9 -2.52 -12.76 19.19
N GLY A 10 -2.17 -11.85 20.09
CA GLY A 10 -1.14 -10.85 19.83
C GLY A 10 0.18 -11.48 19.36
N THR A 11 0.85 -10.82 18.42
CA THR A 11 2.09 -11.32 17.83
C THR A 11 3.29 -11.26 18.77
N ASP A 12 3.19 -10.54 19.87
CA ASP A 12 4.27 -10.38 20.86
C ASP A 12 4.72 -11.68 21.54
N THR A 13 3.87 -12.71 21.52
CA THR A 13 4.14 -14.02 22.14
C THR A 13 4.45 -15.11 21.12
N LEU A 14 4.56 -14.79 19.82
CA LEU A 14 4.87 -15.75 18.79
C LEU A 14 6.35 -16.14 18.83
N GLY A 15 6.64 -17.43 18.52
CA GLY A 15 7.98 -17.97 18.39
C GLY A 15 8.32 -18.44 16.98
N ARG A 16 9.61 -18.40 16.61
CA ARG A 16 10.09 -19.10 15.41
C ARG A 16 9.93 -20.59 15.59
N GLY A 17 9.50 -21.29 14.54
CA GLY A 17 9.24 -22.74 14.59
C GLY A 17 7.82 -23.07 15.09
N GLU A 18 7.01 -22.11 15.51
CA GLU A 18 5.63 -22.31 15.91
C GLU A 18 4.79 -22.74 14.70
N GLU A 19 3.98 -23.80 14.86
CA GLU A 19 3.12 -24.33 13.79
C GLU A 19 2.04 -23.33 13.40
N VAL A 20 1.82 -23.21 12.08
CA VAL A 20 0.79 -22.32 11.52
C VAL A 20 -0.02 -22.99 10.42
N LEU A 21 -1.26 -22.51 10.28
CA LEU A 21 -2.19 -22.88 9.25
C LEU A 21 -2.60 -21.63 8.46
N GLY A 22 -2.34 -21.63 7.16
CA GLY A 22 -2.85 -20.63 6.22
C GLY A 22 -4.20 -21.08 5.67
N ILE A 23 -5.23 -20.25 5.79
CA ILE A 23 -6.57 -20.54 5.24
C ILE A 23 -6.92 -19.49 4.21
N GLY A 24 -7.21 -19.93 2.98
CA GLY A 24 -7.47 -19.02 1.88
C GLY A 24 -8.36 -19.62 0.78
N LYS A 25 -8.35 -18.97 -0.38
CA LYS A 25 -9.09 -19.41 -1.57
C LYS A 25 -8.16 -19.38 -2.79
N PRO A 26 -7.17 -20.30 -2.89
CA PRO A 26 -6.24 -20.34 -4.01
C PRO A 26 -6.98 -20.39 -5.34
N LEU A 27 -6.41 -19.70 -6.34
CA LEU A 27 -6.94 -19.65 -7.71
C LEU A 27 -8.40 -19.16 -7.82
N GLY A 28 -8.94 -18.54 -6.76
CA GLY A 28 -10.31 -18.01 -6.74
C GLY A 28 -11.42 -19.07 -6.73
N SER A 29 -11.11 -20.36 -6.93
CA SER A 29 -12.08 -21.46 -7.04
C SER A 29 -12.00 -22.46 -5.88
N LEU A 30 -10.84 -22.62 -5.23
CA LEU A 30 -10.60 -23.59 -4.17
C LEU A 30 -10.82 -22.98 -2.78
N GLY A 31 -12.07 -22.64 -2.47
CA GLY A 31 -12.43 -22.06 -1.16
C GLY A 31 -12.19 -23.04 -0.02
N GLY A 32 -11.68 -22.52 1.12
CA GLY A 32 -11.41 -23.31 2.32
C GLY A 32 -10.15 -24.18 2.23
N THR A 33 -9.24 -23.89 1.31
CA THR A 33 -7.93 -24.56 1.27
C THR A 33 -7.14 -24.19 2.52
N VAL A 34 -6.61 -25.22 3.17
CA VAL A 34 -5.71 -25.10 4.33
C VAL A 34 -4.32 -25.55 3.92
N THR A 35 -3.33 -24.72 4.22
CA THR A 35 -1.91 -25.06 4.09
C THR A 35 -1.25 -24.99 5.46
N ASN A 36 -0.27 -25.83 5.72
CA ASN A 36 0.44 -25.85 6.99
C ASN A 36 1.92 -25.49 6.83
N GLY A 37 2.51 -25.01 7.89
CA GLY A 37 3.91 -24.65 7.96
C GLY A 37 4.29 -24.19 9.37
N ILE A 38 5.36 -23.41 9.44
CA ILE A 38 5.86 -22.81 10.69
C ILE A 38 6.13 -21.31 10.49
N ILE A 39 6.23 -20.57 11.59
CA ILE A 39 6.82 -19.24 11.60
C ILE A 39 8.33 -19.34 11.33
N SER A 40 8.78 -18.88 10.18
CA SER A 40 10.20 -18.88 9.80
C SER A 40 10.92 -17.65 10.34
N ALA A 41 10.23 -16.49 10.39
CA ALA A 41 10.74 -15.28 11.04
C ALA A 41 9.56 -14.41 11.53
N LEU A 42 9.79 -13.63 12.60
CA LEU A 42 8.78 -12.78 13.23
C LEU A 42 8.72 -11.38 12.63
N GLU A 43 9.86 -10.90 12.14
CA GLU A 43 10.00 -9.56 11.58
C GLU A 43 10.89 -9.62 10.35
N ARG A 44 10.31 -9.32 9.21
CA ARG A 44 11.02 -9.11 7.95
C ARG A 44 10.60 -7.78 7.37
N ASP A 45 11.57 -6.90 7.18
CA ASP A 45 11.35 -5.66 6.44
C ASP A 45 11.34 -6.00 4.95
N ILE A 46 10.16 -5.95 4.35
CA ILE A 46 9.92 -6.30 2.94
C ILE A 46 9.30 -5.09 2.26
N THR A 47 9.84 -4.72 1.11
CA THR A 47 9.24 -3.67 0.27
C THR A 47 8.19 -4.30 -0.64
N VAL A 48 6.94 -3.91 -0.46
CA VAL A 48 5.79 -4.34 -1.28
C VAL A 48 5.21 -3.12 -1.96
N GLU A 49 5.21 -3.09 -3.30
CA GLU A 49 4.67 -1.96 -4.09
C GLU A 49 5.23 -0.59 -3.62
N GLY A 50 6.53 -0.53 -3.33
CA GLY A 50 7.19 0.68 -2.85
C GLY A 50 6.95 1.04 -1.38
N GLN A 51 6.26 0.18 -0.61
CA GLN A 51 6.05 0.37 0.83
C GLN A 51 6.86 -0.66 1.62
N ASN A 52 7.64 -0.18 2.60
CA ASN A 52 8.30 -1.06 3.54
C ASN A 52 7.29 -1.56 4.57
N MET A 53 7.19 -2.86 4.69
CA MET A 53 6.29 -3.52 5.63
C MET A 53 7.06 -4.49 6.50
N ARG A 54 6.77 -4.51 7.78
CA ARG A 54 7.30 -5.50 8.73
C ARG A 54 6.35 -6.68 8.78
N LEU A 55 6.77 -7.83 8.27
CA LEU A 55 5.92 -8.99 8.04
C LEU A 55 6.41 -10.22 8.80
N LEU A 56 5.48 -11.12 9.15
CA LEU A 56 5.77 -12.50 9.56
C LEU A 56 6.17 -13.29 8.32
N GLN A 57 7.21 -14.12 8.44
CA GLN A 57 7.60 -15.08 7.40
C GLN A 57 7.15 -16.48 7.78
N THR A 58 6.60 -17.23 6.85
CA THR A 58 6.21 -18.63 7.01
C THR A 58 6.62 -19.45 5.80
N ASN A 59 6.80 -20.75 5.99
CA ASN A 59 6.98 -21.72 4.90
C ASN A 59 5.67 -22.43 4.53
N ALA A 60 4.54 -22.10 5.16
CA ALA A 60 3.23 -22.53 4.70
C ALA A 60 3.05 -22.11 3.23
N ALA A 61 2.51 -23.00 2.41
CA ALA A 61 2.34 -22.70 0.99
C ALA A 61 1.36 -21.55 0.79
N ILE A 62 1.89 -20.40 0.39
CA ILE A 62 1.14 -19.20 0.03
C ILE A 62 1.18 -19.05 -1.48
N SER A 63 0.01 -18.88 -2.08
CA SER A 63 -0.16 -18.72 -3.52
C SER A 63 -1.19 -17.63 -3.82
N PRO A 64 -1.26 -17.12 -5.06
CA PRO A 64 -2.30 -16.19 -5.47
C PRO A 64 -3.70 -16.72 -5.12
N GLY A 65 -4.51 -15.86 -4.46
CA GLY A 65 -5.82 -16.22 -3.91
C GLY A 65 -5.80 -16.55 -2.40
N ASN A 66 -4.64 -16.72 -1.77
CA ASN A 66 -4.52 -16.78 -0.31
C ASN A 66 -4.37 -15.39 0.32
N SER A 67 -4.05 -14.35 -0.46
CA SER A 67 -3.99 -12.95 0.01
C SER A 67 -5.30 -12.54 0.66
N GLY A 68 -5.21 -11.91 1.85
CA GLY A 68 -6.35 -11.55 2.68
C GLY A 68 -6.90 -12.71 3.52
N GLY A 69 -6.42 -13.95 3.31
CA GLY A 69 -6.73 -15.10 4.15
C GLY A 69 -6.07 -15.01 5.54
N GLY A 70 -6.57 -15.80 6.47
CA GLY A 70 -6.04 -15.85 7.83
C GLY A 70 -4.84 -16.78 7.96
N LEU A 71 -3.84 -16.35 8.76
CA LEU A 71 -2.79 -17.20 9.29
C LEU A 71 -3.14 -17.50 10.76
N PHE A 72 -3.25 -18.78 11.10
CA PHE A 72 -3.67 -19.24 12.42
C PHE A 72 -2.57 -20.07 13.08
N ASN A 73 -2.51 -20.08 14.38
CA ASN A 73 -1.67 -21.01 15.15
C ASN A 73 -2.37 -22.37 15.33
N ALA A 74 -1.68 -23.31 16.00
CA ALA A 74 -2.22 -24.67 16.29
C ALA A 74 -3.46 -24.65 17.19
N GLN A 75 -3.73 -23.59 17.93
CA GLN A 75 -4.91 -23.38 18.77
C GLN A 75 -6.10 -22.80 18.01
N GLY A 76 -5.94 -22.50 16.71
CA GLY A 76 -6.96 -21.85 15.88
C GLY A 76 -7.10 -20.34 16.15
N GLU A 77 -6.11 -19.72 16.78
CA GLU A 77 -6.08 -18.28 17.00
C GLU A 77 -5.50 -17.55 15.79
N LEU A 78 -6.12 -16.46 15.38
CA LEU A 78 -5.64 -15.64 14.26
C LEU A 78 -4.40 -14.85 14.68
N ILE A 79 -3.28 -15.07 14.00
CA ILE A 79 -1.99 -14.45 14.27
C ILE A 79 -1.53 -13.50 13.16
N GLY A 80 -2.14 -13.57 11.98
CA GLY A 80 -1.80 -12.68 10.88
C GLY A 80 -2.78 -12.77 9.71
N VAL A 81 -2.62 -11.83 8.77
CA VAL A 81 -3.34 -11.79 7.50
C VAL A 81 -2.34 -12.06 6.37
N VAL A 82 -2.59 -13.10 5.59
CA VAL A 82 -1.69 -13.53 4.50
C VAL A 82 -1.55 -12.42 3.45
N ASN A 83 -0.30 -12.12 3.07
CA ASN A 83 0.04 -11.21 2.00
C ASN A 83 0.86 -11.97 0.93
N ALA A 84 0.20 -12.45 -0.13
CA ALA A 84 0.83 -13.28 -1.15
C ALA A 84 1.59 -12.50 -2.24
N LYS A 85 1.65 -11.16 -2.17
CA LYS A 85 2.19 -10.32 -3.26
C LYS A 85 3.71 -10.10 -3.24
N SER A 86 4.45 -10.63 -2.27
CA SER A 86 5.85 -10.26 -2.08
C SER A 86 6.85 -11.33 -2.48
N VAL A 87 6.53 -12.20 -3.42
CA VAL A 87 7.44 -13.28 -3.81
C VAL A 87 8.04 -12.95 -5.16
N GLU A 88 9.36 -12.69 -5.18
CA GLU A 88 10.14 -12.72 -6.41
C GLU A 88 10.05 -14.13 -7.02
N ASP A 89 9.98 -14.22 -8.35
CA ASP A 89 9.98 -15.49 -9.06
C ASP A 89 11.13 -16.39 -8.59
N GLY A 90 10.81 -17.55 -8.06
CA GLY A 90 11.78 -18.57 -7.61
C GLY A 90 11.90 -18.76 -6.09
N SER A 91 11.11 -18.08 -5.25
CA SER A 91 11.11 -18.27 -3.80
C SER A 91 10.03 -19.25 -3.32
N GLU A 92 10.08 -20.50 -3.81
CA GLU A 92 9.21 -21.56 -3.27
C GLU A 92 9.43 -21.74 -1.75
N GLY A 93 8.35 -21.81 -0.98
CA GLY A 93 8.42 -22.02 0.47
C GLY A 93 8.69 -20.75 1.28
N ILE A 94 8.55 -19.55 0.68
CA ILE A 94 8.61 -18.26 1.39
C ILE A 94 7.28 -17.56 1.25
N GLY A 95 6.52 -17.49 2.34
CA GLY A 95 5.27 -16.75 2.44
C GLY A 95 5.37 -15.65 3.49
N PHE A 96 4.55 -14.62 3.33
CA PHE A 96 4.51 -13.49 4.26
C PHE A 96 3.08 -13.22 4.74
N ALA A 97 2.98 -12.74 5.98
CA ALA A 97 1.70 -12.31 6.55
C ALA A 97 1.88 -11.03 7.37
N ILE A 98 0.88 -10.17 7.30
CA ILE A 98 0.79 -8.96 8.13
C ILE A 98 0.50 -9.41 9.56
N PRO A 99 1.29 -9.01 10.57
CA PRO A 99 1.04 -9.35 11.96
C PRO A 99 -0.36 -8.91 12.39
N ILE A 100 -1.04 -9.74 13.21
CA ILE A 100 -2.42 -9.43 13.62
C ILE A 100 -2.54 -8.13 14.41
N ASN A 101 -1.51 -7.74 15.18
CA ASN A 101 -1.52 -6.46 15.89
C ASN A 101 -1.65 -5.30 14.90
N THR A 102 -0.82 -5.27 13.85
CA THR A 102 -0.87 -4.26 12.79
C THR A 102 -2.20 -4.31 12.02
N ALA A 103 -2.65 -5.52 11.65
CA ALA A 103 -3.92 -5.68 10.93
C ALA A 103 -5.12 -5.19 11.77
N ARG A 104 -5.07 -5.37 13.09
CA ARG A 104 -6.11 -4.90 14.01
C ARG A 104 -6.18 -3.37 14.05
N GLU A 105 -5.05 -2.69 14.20
CA GLU A 105 -5.00 -1.23 14.22
C GLU A 105 -5.61 -0.64 12.96
N VAL A 106 -5.21 -1.17 11.79
CA VAL A 106 -5.76 -0.75 10.49
C VAL A 106 -7.27 -1.03 10.41
N ALA A 107 -7.72 -2.21 10.88
CA ALA A 107 -9.14 -2.57 10.86
C ALA A 107 -9.99 -1.68 11.78
N GLU A 108 -9.48 -1.38 12.98
CA GLU A 108 -10.15 -0.48 13.94
C GLU A 108 -10.28 0.94 13.37
N ASP A 109 -9.24 1.45 12.72
CA ASP A 109 -9.29 2.75 12.03
C ASP A 109 -10.34 2.76 10.90
N LEU A 110 -10.34 1.72 10.05
CA LEU A 110 -11.31 1.62 8.95
C LEU A 110 -12.75 1.51 9.46
N ILE A 111 -13.00 0.80 10.57
CA ILE A 111 -14.33 0.67 11.17
C ILE A 111 -14.79 1.99 11.79
N ASN A 112 -13.91 2.68 12.50
CA ASN A 112 -14.26 3.88 13.27
C ASN A 112 -14.28 5.14 12.41
N ASN A 113 -13.35 5.26 11.46
CA ASN A 113 -13.09 6.49 10.72
C ASN A 113 -13.37 6.36 9.21
N GLY A 114 -13.44 5.12 8.68
CA GLY A 114 -13.57 4.86 7.24
C GLY A 114 -12.26 4.96 6.46
N TYR A 115 -11.16 5.35 7.11
CA TYR A 115 -9.80 5.42 6.55
C TYR A 115 -8.77 5.13 7.63
N VAL A 116 -7.52 4.87 7.24
CA VAL A 116 -6.41 4.66 8.19
C VAL A 116 -5.84 6.00 8.60
N THR A 117 -5.94 6.33 9.89
CA THR A 117 -5.50 7.61 10.45
C THR A 117 -3.98 7.75 10.49
N GLY A 118 -3.50 8.98 10.60
CA GLY A 118 -2.07 9.30 10.73
C GLY A 118 -1.23 9.09 9.46
N ARG A 119 -1.83 8.70 8.34
CA ARG A 119 -1.09 8.54 7.07
C ARG A 119 -0.87 9.90 6.41
N PRO A 120 0.38 10.32 6.19
CA PRO A 120 0.66 11.58 5.53
C PRO A 120 0.28 11.52 4.04
N ALA A 121 -0.23 12.64 3.52
CA ALA A 121 -0.59 12.78 2.12
C ALA A 121 -0.33 14.19 1.61
N LEU A 122 0.03 14.30 0.33
CA LEU A 122 0.09 15.59 -0.38
C LEU A 122 -1.32 16.15 -0.65
N GLY A 123 -2.32 15.28 -0.79
CA GLY A 123 -3.66 15.64 -1.23
C GLY A 123 -3.75 15.82 -2.74
N VAL A 124 -3.12 14.91 -3.49
CA VAL A 124 -3.15 14.88 -4.96
C VAL A 124 -3.47 13.48 -5.46
N THR A 125 -4.12 13.39 -6.62
CA THR A 125 -4.18 12.18 -7.42
C THR A 125 -3.12 12.28 -8.50
N VAL A 126 -2.31 11.25 -8.69
CA VAL A 126 -1.23 11.23 -9.67
C VAL A 126 -1.42 10.09 -10.67
N LEU A 127 -0.87 10.28 -11.87
CA LEU A 127 -0.82 9.29 -12.94
C LEU A 127 0.59 9.24 -13.51
N ASN A 128 1.11 8.01 -13.68
CA ASN A 128 2.37 7.82 -14.38
C ASN A 128 2.11 7.68 -15.89
N ILE A 129 2.63 8.61 -16.67
CA ILE A 129 2.53 8.63 -18.14
C ILE A 129 3.82 8.07 -18.70
N THR A 130 3.75 6.86 -19.29
CA THR A 130 4.91 6.09 -19.74
C THR A 130 4.93 5.83 -21.23
N ASP A 131 3.85 6.17 -21.95
CA ASP A 131 3.72 5.92 -23.38
C ASP A 131 3.19 7.14 -24.14
N ALA A 132 3.47 7.16 -25.44
CA ALA A 132 3.14 8.29 -26.32
C ALA A 132 1.63 8.46 -26.53
N GLN A 133 0.84 7.39 -26.49
CA GLN A 133 -0.60 7.47 -26.69
C GLN A 133 -1.26 8.15 -25.49
N THR A 134 -0.87 7.76 -24.28
CA THR A 134 -1.32 8.39 -23.04
C THR A 134 -0.86 9.83 -22.96
N ALA A 135 0.40 10.13 -23.33
CA ALA A 135 0.93 11.49 -23.38
C ALA A 135 0.11 12.39 -24.33
N MET A 136 -0.23 11.88 -25.51
CA MET A 136 -1.05 12.60 -26.49
C MET A 136 -2.48 12.82 -25.98
N TYR A 137 -3.08 11.82 -25.32
CA TYR A 137 -4.42 11.94 -24.75
C TYR A 137 -4.50 13.04 -23.69
N TYR A 138 -3.49 13.17 -22.84
CA TYR A 138 -3.42 14.21 -21.79
C TYR A 138 -2.77 15.50 -22.25
N GLY A 139 -2.32 15.61 -23.52
CA GLY A 139 -1.73 16.81 -24.08
C GLY A 139 -0.38 17.18 -23.47
N VAL A 140 0.41 16.20 -23.01
CA VAL A 140 1.73 16.41 -22.41
C VAL A 140 2.84 15.98 -23.37
N ASN A 141 4.01 16.64 -23.26
CA ASN A 141 5.14 16.43 -24.17
C ASN A 141 6.28 15.61 -23.56
N SER A 142 6.12 15.09 -22.34
CA SER A 142 7.16 14.32 -21.66
C SER A 142 6.52 13.24 -20.78
N PHE A 143 7.24 12.15 -20.59
CA PHE A 143 6.83 11.08 -19.68
C PHE A 143 7.12 11.45 -18.22
N GLY A 144 6.47 10.76 -17.30
CA GLY A 144 6.65 10.92 -15.86
C GLY A 144 5.34 10.99 -15.08
N VAL A 145 5.44 11.37 -13.83
CA VAL A 145 4.32 11.41 -12.88
C VAL A 145 3.65 12.78 -12.90
N TYR A 146 2.39 12.80 -13.29
CA TYR A 146 1.59 14.03 -13.41
C TYR A 146 0.50 14.10 -12.34
N ILE A 147 0.27 15.29 -11.81
CA ILE A 147 -0.86 15.57 -10.93
C ILE A 147 -2.13 15.66 -11.80
N MET A 148 -3.10 14.80 -11.52
CA MET A 148 -4.38 14.75 -12.20
C MET A 148 -5.43 15.61 -11.50
N SER A 149 -5.40 15.64 -10.17
CA SER A 149 -6.26 16.48 -9.35
C SER A 149 -5.57 16.86 -8.06
N VAL A 150 -5.98 18.00 -7.50
CA VAL A 150 -5.55 18.49 -6.20
C VAL A 150 -6.79 18.60 -5.32
N GLU A 151 -6.71 18.04 -4.12
CA GLU A 151 -7.78 18.05 -3.14
C GLU A 151 -7.90 19.45 -2.50
N ASP A 152 -9.10 19.98 -2.42
CA ASP A 152 -9.37 21.30 -1.84
C ASP A 152 -8.94 21.35 -0.37
N GLY A 153 -8.25 22.43 0.01
CA GLY A 153 -7.74 22.62 1.37
C GLY A 153 -6.54 21.77 1.76
N SER A 154 -6.08 20.88 0.87
CA SER A 154 -4.89 20.05 1.09
C SER A 154 -3.60 20.87 1.17
N GLY A 155 -2.51 20.23 1.60
CA GLY A 155 -1.18 20.83 1.56
C GLY A 155 -0.75 21.20 0.14
N ALA A 156 -1.04 20.35 -0.83
CA ALA A 156 -0.78 20.61 -2.25
C ALA A 156 -1.55 21.84 -2.77
N ALA A 157 -2.84 21.99 -2.41
CA ALA A 157 -3.64 23.14 -2.80
C ALA A 157 -3.06 24.45 -2.20
N LYS A 158 -2.70 24.41 -0.91
CA LYS A 158 -2.08 25.57 -0.22
C LYS A 158 -0.72 25.95 -0.80
N ALA A 159 0.05 24.95 -1.27
CA ALA A 159 1.33 25.15 -1.94
C ALA A 159 1.17 25.62 -3.41
N GLY A 160 -0.05 25.70 -3.93
CA GLY A 160 -0.33 26.15 -5.29
C GLY A 160 -0.05 25.12 -6.38
N LEU A 161 0.01 23.84 -6.03
CA LEU A 161 0.05 22.74 -7.01
C LEU A 161 -1.26 22.66 -7.80
N LYS A 162 -1.19 22.21 -9.04
CA LYS A 162 -2.33 22.17 -9.96
C LYS A 162 -2.31 20.88 -10.79
N ALA A 163 -3.48 20.50 -11.29
CA ALA A 163 -3.57 19.48 -12.33
C ALA A 163 -2.72 19.87 -13.54
N GLY A 164 -2.01 18.91 -14.09
CA GLY A 164 -1.05 19.09 -15.18
C GLY A 164 0.39 19.37 -14.75
N ASP A 165 0.67 19.60 -13.46
CA ASP A 165 2.05 19.67 -12.96
C ASP A 165 2.69 18.28 -13.04
N ARG A 166 3.92 18.20 -13.57
CA ARG A 166 4.73 16.99 -13.50
C ARG A 166 5.63 17.05 -12.28
N ILE A 167 5.55 16.04 -11.43
CA ILE A 167 6.44 15.90 -10.27
C ILE A 167 7.81 15.41 -10.78
N VAL A 168 8.88 16.08 -10.41
CA VAL A 168 10.23 15.77 -10.85
C VAL A 168 11.10 15.27 -9.70
N ILE A 169 11.04 15.96 -8.56
CA ILE A 169 11.84 15.65 -7.37
C ILE A 169 10.96 15.82 -6.13
N ILE A 170 11.12 14.93 -5.14
CA ILE A 170 10.60 15.07 -3.78
C ILE A 170 11.77 14.82 -2.82
N ASP A 171 12.07 15.78 -1.92
CA ASP A 171 13.16 15.70 -0.93
C ASP A 171 14.49 15.18 -1.53
N ASN A 172 14.93 15.78 -2.63
CA ASN A 172 16.14 15.45 -3.38
C ASN A 172 16.16 14.05 -4.05
N LYS A 173 15.02 13.34 -4.07
CA LYS A 173 14.87 12.07 -4.79
C LYS A 173 14.10 12.31 -6.08
N GLU A 174 14.62 11.81 -7.20
CA GLU A 174 13.91 11.84 -8.49
C GLU A 174 12.65 10.99 -8.44
N VAL A 175 11.60 11.46 -9.11
CA VAL A 175 10.31 10.78 -9.22
C VAL A 175 10.14 10.30 -10.66
N SER A 176 10.22 9.00 -10.84
CA SER A 176 10.03 8.32 -12.13
C SER A 176 8.71 7.56 -12.22
N ASP A 177 8.18 7.16 -11.07
CA ASP A 177 6.96 6.36 -10.91
C ASP A 177 6.10 6.88 -9.75
N THR A 178 4.84 6.49 -9.73
CA THR A 178 3.92 6.79 -8.60
C THR A 178 4.36 6.14 -7.29
N ALA A 179 5.06 5.00 -7.36
CA ALA A 179 5.66 4.37 -6.20
C ALA A 179 6.74 5.24 -5.53
N ASP A 180 7.49 6.03 -6.31
CA ASP A 180 8.49 6.97 -5.75
C ASP A 180 7.83 8.05 -4.90
N VAL A 181 6.64 8.54 -5.32
CA VAL A 181 5.86 9.51 -4.54
C VAL A 181 5.44 8.89 -3.20
N THR A 182 4.96 7.64 -3.23
CA THR A 182 4.55 6.93 -2.00
C THR A 182 5.75 6.71 -1.08
N SER A 183 6.88 6.26 -1.63
CA SER A 183 8.11 6.01 -0.88
C SER A 183 8.69 7.28 -0.26
N ALA A 184 8.57 8.43 -0.93
CA ALA A 184 9.04 9.69 -0.40
C ALA A 184 8.25 10.16 0.85
N LEU A 185 7.00 9.70 1.00
CA LEU A 185 6.14 10.05 2.13
C LEU A 185 6.15 9.01 3.26
N GLN A 186 6.75 7.83 3.06
CA GLN A 186 6.62 6.69 3.95
C GLN A 186 7.12 6.95 5.38
N ASP A 187 8.25 7.68 5.49
CA ASP A 187 8.89 7.99 6.78
C ASP A 187 8.49 9.36 7.33
N LYS A 188 7.45 9.97 6.75
CA LYS A 188 6.93 11.28 7.15
C LYS A 188 5.73 11.15 8.08
N ALA A 189 5.46 12.23 8.78
CA ALA A 189 4.26 12.39 9.60
C ALA A 189 3.31 13.44 9.02
N VAL A 190 2.06 13.43 9.44
CA VAL A 190 1.11 14.51 9.16
C VAL A 190 1.65 15.81 9.79
N GLY A 191 1.71 16.87 8.98
CA GLY A 191 2.29 18.15 9.36
C GLY A 191 3.74 18.35 8.93
N ASP A 192 4.45 17.31 8.51
CA ASP A 192 5.80 17.48 7.95
C ASP A 192 5.76 18.26 6.65
N VAL A 193 6.85 18.96 6.36
CA VAL A 193 7.04 19.72 5.12
C VAL A 193 7.96 18.95 4.19
N VAL A 194 7.54 18.76 2.94
CA VAL A 194 8.36 18.18 1.88
C VAL A 194 8.68 19.22 0.81
N SER A 195 9.93 19.23 0.36
CA SER A 195 10.38 20.07 -0.75
C SER A 195 10.14 19.33 -2.06
N MET A 196 9.47 19.99 -3.02
CA MET A 196 9.19 19.40 -4.31
C MET A 196 9.69 20.27 -5.44
N GLN A 197 10.20 19.65 -6.51
CA GLN A 197 10.36 20.30 -7.81
C GLN A 197 9.33 19.76 -8.77
N ILE A 198 8.61 20.66 -9.38
CA ILE A 198 7.61 20.35 -10.41
C ILE A 198 7.94 21.03 -11.72
N SER A 199 7.47 20.44 -12.82
CA SER A 199 7.51 21.08 -14.13
C SER A 199 6.10 21.55 -14.51
N ARG A 200 5.95 22.84 -14.76
CA ARG A 200 4.71 23.49 -15.21
C ARG A 200 4.98 24.35 -16.43
N GLY A 201 4.31 24.07 -17.54
CA GLY A 201 4.48 24.84 -18.79
C GLY A 201 5.92 24.84 -19.34
N GLY A 202 6.69 23.77 -19.08
CA GLY A 202 8.11 23.65 -19.47
C GLY A 202 9.12 24.28 -18.51
N GLY A 203 8.66 25.01 -17.49
CA GLY A 203 9.52 25.58 -16.43
C GLY A 203 9.58 24.69 -15.20
N ILE A 204 10.71 24.69 -14.50
CA ILE A 204 10.87 24.01 -13.20
C ILE A 204 10.57 25.02 -12.07
N MET A 205 9.78 24.60 -11.11
CA MET A 205 9.41 25.35 -9.93
C MET A 205 9.68 24.53 -8.68
N SER A 206 10.19 25.17 -7.63
CA SER A 206 10.32 24.58 -6.31
C SER A 206 9.15 25.04 -5.45
N VAL A 207 8.53 24.08 -4.73
CA VAL A 207 7.43 24.33 -3.82
C VAL A 207 7.65 23.55 -2.52
N GLU A 208 7.19 24.08 -1.40
CA GLU A 208 7.14 23.37 -0.12
C GLU A 208 5.69 22.99 0.17
N VAL A 209 5.47 21.72 0.48
CA VAL A 209 4.14 21.17 0.73
C VAL A 209 4.09 20.65 2.16
N THR A 210 3.20 21.19 2.98
CA THR A 210 2.89 20.63 4.30
C THR A 210 1.95 19.44 4.12
N LEU A 211 2.37 18.27 4.60
CA LEU A 211 1.58 17.05 4.46
C LEU A 211 0.32 17.11 5.33
N GLY A 212 -0.80 16.83 4.72
CA GLY A 212 -2.07 16.58 5.41
C GLY A 212 -2.25 15.11 5.74
N GLU A 213 -3.40 14.77 6.29
CA GLU A 213 -3.80 13.38 6.54
C GLU A 213 -4.51 12.81 5.30
N LYS A 214 -4.23 11.54 4.97
CA LYS A 214 -4.91 10.84 3.88
C LYS A 214 -6.32 10.47 4.32
N THR A 215 -7.32 11.19 3.82
CA THR A 215 -8.74 10.96 4.11
C THR A 215 -9.42 10.06 3.07
N GLN A 216 -10.67 9.68 3.30
CA GLN A 216 -11.45 8.82 2.40
C GLN A 216 -11.63 9.41 0.99
N SER A 217 -11.71 10.73 0.85
CA SER A 217 -11.85 11.42 -0.45
C SER A 217 -10.71 11.14 -1.41
N ALA A 218 -9.47 11.10 -0.89
CA ALA A 218 -8.27 10.77 -1.67
C ALA A 218 -8.23 9.30 -2.14
N SER A 219 -8.87 8.39 -1.40
CA SER A 219 -8.90 6.95 -1.70
C SER A 219 -9.87 6.57 -2.81
N GLN A 220 -11.02 7.28 -2.93
CA GLN A 220 -12.04 6.98 -3.94
C GLN A 220 -11.62 7.43 -5.34
N SER A 221 -10.78 8.44 -5.47
CA SER A 221 -10.28 8.92 -6.77
C SER A 221 -9.35 7.92 -7.47
N GLN A 222 -8.70 7.02 -6.73
CA GLN A 222 -7.81 6.00 -7.30
C GLN A 222 -8.56 4.74 -7.79
N SER A 223 -9.76 4.47 -7.27
CA SER A 223 -10.52 3.25 -7.58
C SER A 223 -11.41 3.36 -8.83
N GLN A 224 -11.66 4.55 -9.36
CA GLN A 224 -12.61 4.78 -10.47
C GLN A 224 -11.98 4.90 -11.85
N GLN A 225 -10.66 4.80 -11.97
CA GLN A 225 -9.99 4.83 -13.29
C GLN A 225 -9.72 3.43 -13.85
N GLN A 226 -10.72 2.53 -13.82
CA GLN A 226 -10.74 1.42 -14.76
C GLN A 226 -11.21 1.96 -16.11
N ILE A 227 -10.28 1.97 -17.07
CA ILE A 227 -10.54 2.29 -18.48
C ILE A 227 -11.66 1.35 -18.99
N PRO A 228 -12.70 1.85 -19.64
CA PRO A 228 -13.66 0.99 -20.33
C PRO A 228 -12.93 0.25 -21.44
N GLN A 229 -12.87 -1.07 -21.36
CA GLN A 229 -12.48 -1.89 -22.50
C GLN A 229 -13.63 -1.87 -23.50
N ASN A 230 -13.42 -1.25 -24.63
CA ASN A 230 -14.17 -1.50 -25.86
C ASN A 230 -13.46 -2.58 -26.66
#